data_5005007ec0c88ab2e82b62d886022d7a
#
_entry.id   5005007ec0c88ab2e82b62d886022d7a
#
_cell.length_a   1.000
_cell.length_b   1.000
_cell.length_c   1.000
_cell.angle_alpha   90.00
_cell.angle_beta   90.00
_cell.angle_gamma   90.00
#
_symmetry.space_group_name_H-M   'P 1'
#
loop_
_entity.id
_entity.type
_entity.pdbx_description
1 polymer ?
#
loop_
_entity_poly.entity_id
_entity_poly.type
_entity_poly.pdbx_seq_one_letter_code
_entity_poly.pdbx_strand_id
1 'polypeptide(L)'
;MQNSRILERSRSFTNVRFRFRAIALPIVALIGVWGCGGGTGQSVNNQSPPATPTVNTISPNSAIAGGAGFALTINGTNFVAASMVNFGGAAPATRFVSSTQLTAAIPGYSIASTGTLAVTVTNPASSGGTSNPVNFTVTSAGSSSVPTLDVIYPSCAPAGEQFVDSVDNQLTVVGDGFVADSVVRWNGSDRPTTSNGSINGLIAQISASDIAAAGTAEVTVFNPPPDGGTSNSLTFTITTGAVYPQTIAVDPTGKFAYVMDGGCEGGTGGYVSMYTINPTTGALASIGPPVSTYGYGVDYGDGINAGSVTVDPFGKFAYVTNSGDVYDYGDGADGAVAMYTINATTGALTSTGTINGNCPGLCFPSSAVVDPSGKFAYVANGENPESAGSVLMYTINAATGALTSVGTIATGTGPASVAVDPAGNFAYVTNSVSHDVSMYTINATTGALTSIGTIATGTGPVSVAVDPAGKFAYVTNSNSNDVSMYTINGTTGVLTPIGT
;
A
#
# COMPACT_ATOMS: atom_id res chain seq x y z
N MET A 1 2.70 -30.54 30.45
CA MET A 1 4.02 -30.18 31.00
C MET A 1 4.69 -29.20 30.05
N GLN A 2 5.07 -28.13 30.57
CA GLN A 2 5.89 -26.99 30.12
C GLN A 2 5.11 -25.75 29.63
N ASN A 3 5.08 -24.83 30.59
CA ASN A 3 4.74 -23.43 30.46
C ASN A 3 5.74 -22.68 29.58
N SER A 4 5.28 -21.75 28.77
CA SER A 4 6.07 -20.57 28.38
C SER A 4 5.22 -19.32 28.53
N ARG A 5 5.60 -18.50 29.48
CA ARG A 5 5.09 -17.15 29.75
C ARG A 5 5.60 -16.21 28.67
N ILE A 6 4.73 -15.46 28.04
CA ILE A 6 5.08 -14.28 27.24
C ILE A 6 4.83 -13.06 28.12
N LEU A 7 5.91 -12.27 28.27
CA LEU A 7 5.97 -11.03 29.04
C LEU A 7 5.33 -9.88 28.25
N GLU A 8 4.29 -9.32 28.82
CA GLU A 8 3.80 -7.98 28.46
C GLU A 8 4.89 -6.93 28.73
N ARG A 9 5.20 -6.11 27.74
CA ARG A 9 5.89 -4.83 27.94
C ARG A 9 4.97 -3.68 27.55
N SER A 10 4.29 -3.18 28.54
CA SER A 10 3.69 -1.86 28.57
C SER A 10 4.77 -0.79 28.35
N ARG A 11 4.66 0.05 27.32
CA ARG A 11 5.43 1.29 27.17
C ARG A 11 4.55 2.48 27.49
N SER A 12 4.76 2.99 28.70
CA SER A 12 4.27 4.27 29.18
C SER A 12 5.00 5.41 28.44
N PHE A 13 4.26 6.29 27.76
CA PHE A 13 4.80 7.56 27.25
C PHE A 13 4.76 8.60 28.35
N THR A 14 5.93 9.00 28.82
CA THR A 14 6.10 10.11 29.77
C THR A 14 6.32 11.41 29.02
N ASN A 15 5.41 12.35 29.20
CA ASN A 15 5.51 13.73 28.72
C ASN A 15 6.68 14.46 29.40
N VAL A 16 7.66 14.91 28.62
CA VAL A 16 8.73 15.82 29.08
C VAL A 16 8.31 17.25 28.71
N ARG A 17 7.95 18.02 29.75
CA ARG A 17 7.76 19.47 29.66
C ARG A 17 9.10 20.16 29.89
N PHE A 18 9.61 20.87 28.90
CA PHE A 18 10.72 21.80 29.03
C PHE A 18 10.25 23.09 29.71
N ARG A 19 10.82 23.40 30.90
CA ARG A 19 10.71 24.70 31.57
C ARG A 19 11.92 25.53 31.20
N PHE A 20 11.72 26.68 30.57
CA PHE A 20 12.72 27.73 30.43
C PHE A 20 12.93 28.41 31.78
N ARG A 21 14.17 28.42 32.28
CA ARG A 21 14.61 29.30 33.34
C ARG A 21 15.43 30.43 32.75
N ALA A 22 14.96 31.65 32.94
CA ALA A 22 15.70 32.86 32.70
C ALA A 22 16.75 33.03 33.79
N ILE A 23 18.00 33.29 33.39
CA ILE A 23 19.08 33.69 34.32
C ILE A 23 19.39 35.16 34.02
N ALA A 24 19.16 36.00 35.02
CA ALA A 24 19.50 37.41 35.04
C ALA A 24 20.99 37.60 35.37
N LEU A 25 21.65 38.47 34.62
CA LEU A 25 23.00 38.94 34.93
C LEU A 25 22.94 40.11 35.93
N PRO A 26 23.83 40.20 36.90
CA PRO A 26 24.02 41.43 37.64
C PRO A 26 25.06 42.34 37.01
N ILE A 27 24.70 43.61 36.89
CA ILE A 27 25.57 44.73 36.56
C ILE A 27 26.38 45.06 37.81
N VAL A 28 27.70 45.08 37.68
CA VAL A 28 28.58 45.71 38.70
C VAL A 28 29.20 46.94 38.09
N ALA A 29 28.83 48.09 38.63
CA ALA A 29 29.47 49.37 38.42
C ALA A 29 30.61 49.52 39.41
N LEU A 30 31.75 49.95 38.96
CA LEU A 30 32.82 50.44 39.86
C LEU A 30 33.28 51.82 39.38
N ILE A 31 33.19 52.74 40.31
CA ILE A 31 33.52 54.14 40.24
C ILE A 31 34.97 54.34 40.67
N GLY A 32 35.60 55.24 39.96
CA GLY A 32 36.50 56.21 40.62
C GLY A 32 38.00 55.98 40.52
N VAL A 33 38.84 56.77 40.20
CA VAL A 33 39.38 57.88 40.94
C VAL A 33 40.48 58.55 40.10
N TRP A 34 40.45 59.83 40.09
CA TRP A 34 41.41 60.72 39.43
C TRP A 34 42.82 60.66 40.08
N GLY A 35 43.82 60.72 39.18
CA GLY A 35 45.18 61.05 39.59
C GLY A 35 45.86 61.83 38.45
N CYS A 36 46.11 63.10 38.67
CA CYS A 36 46.76 64.03 37.77
C CYS A 36 48.31 63.92 37.87
N GLY A 37 49.00 63.84 36.72
CA GLY A 37 50.46 63.90 36.67
C GLY A 37 50.96 64.11 35.24
N GLY A 38 51.41 65.31 34.92
CA GLY A 38 51.87 65.68 33.61
C GLY A 38 53.26 65.11 33.25
N GLY A 39 53.50 64.86 31.97
CA GLY A 39 54.77 64.41 31.39
C GLY A 39 54.73 64.42 29.89
N THR A 40 55.51 65.21 29.32
CA THR A 40 55.82 65.56 27.91
C THR A 40 55.79 64.42 26.91
N GLY A 41 55.18 64.67 25.76
CA GLY A 41 55.04 64.04 24.51
C GLY A 41 56.07 63.04 23.98
N GLN A 42 55.55 61.86 23.71
CA GLN A 42 55.89 61.10 22.51
C GLN A 42 54.62 60.48 22.00
N SER A 43 54.29 60.78 20.75
CA SER A 43 53.19 60.14 20.02
C SER A 43 53.59 58.67 19.75
N VAL A 44 53.29 57.78 20.66
CA VAL A 44 53.30 56.35 20.41
C VAL A 44 52.01 56.06 19.66
N ASN A 45 52.16 55.77 18.39
CA ASN A 45 51.11 55.21 17.56
C ASN A 45 50.67 53.90 18.17
N ASN A 46 49.69 53.96 19.07
CA ASN A 46 49.09 52.80 19.73
C ASN A 46 48.13 52.15 18.71
N GLN A 47 48.68 51.59 17.62
CA GLN A 47 47.92 50.64 16.84
C GLN A 47 47.78 49.40 17.65
N SER A 48 46.56 49.14 18.18
CA SER A 48 46.21 47.79 18.66
C SER A 48 46.72 46.76 17.67
N PRO A 49 47.39 45.71 18.12
CA PRO A 49 47.83 44.67 17.22
C PRO A 49 46.63 44.21 16.40
N PRO A 50 46.79 44.00 15.07
CA PRO A 50 45.72 43.61 14.18
C PRO A 50 45.08 42.34 14.73
N ALA A 51 43.76 42.38 14.84
CA ALA A 51 43.00 41.26 15.45
C ALA A 51 43.09 40.03 14.55
N THR A 52 43.44 38.89 15.15
CA THR A 52 43.52 37.61 14.46
C THR A 52 42.16 37.23 13.88
N PRO A 53 42.04 36.71 12.64
CA PRO A 53 40.80 36.24 12.11
C PRO A 53 40.29 35.01 12.91
N THR A 54 39.00 34.85 12.98
CA THR A 54 38.37 33.63 13.56
C THR A 54 37.41 33.02 12.54
N VAL A 55 37.36 31.71 12.46
CA VAL A 55 36.35 30.98 11.70
C VAL A 55 35.35 30.37 12.69
N ASN A 56 34.07 30.73 12.55
CA ASN A 56 33.00 30.26 13.39
C ASN A 56 32.25 29.08 12.75
N THR A 57 31.88 29.22 11.48
CA THR A 57 31.13 28.19 10.74
C THR A 57 31.57 28.16 9.26
N ILE A 58 31.42 27.00 8.66
CA ILE A 58 31.59 26.76 7.23
C ILE A 58 30.34 26.09 6.66
N SER A 59 29.99 26.39 5.40
CA SER A 59 28.84 25.78 4.71
C SER A 59 29.16 25.61 3.21
N PRO A 60 29.03 24.38 2.67
CA PRO A 60 28.76 23.12 3.39
C PRO A 60 29.90 22.75 4.36
N ASN A 61 29.63 21.89 5.36
CA ASN A 61 30.64 21.40 6.31
C ASN A 61 31.14 19.98 5.97
N SER A 62 30.56 19.37 4.92
CA SER A 62 30.96 18.06 4.40
C SER A 62 30.71 17.94 2.91
N ALA A 63 31.36 16.97 2.27
CA ALA A 63 31.14 16.56 0.90
C ALA A 63 31.49 15.09 0.71
N ILE A 64 31.04 14.50 -0.39
CA ILE A 64 31.36 13.12 -0.77
C ILE A 64 32.72 13.11 -1.51
N ALA A 65 33.55 12.12 -1.22
CA ALA A 65 34.85 11.93 -1.90
C ALA A 65 34.66 11.75 -3.40
N GLY A 66 35.46 12.46 -4.20
CA GLY A 66 35.37 12.45 -5.66
C GLY A 66 34.23 13.25 -6.25
N GLY A 67 33.45 13.97 -5.41
CA GLY A 67 32.36 14.83 -5.85
C GLY A 67 32.84 16.06 -6.66
N ALA A 68 31.87 16.75 -7.27
CA ALA A 68 32.13 17.99 -8.03
C ALA A 68 32.65 19.10 -7.11
N GLY A 69 33.38 20.06 -7.71
CA GLY A 69 33.80 21.27 -6.99
C GLY A 69 32.60 22.12 -6.58
N PHE A 70 32.73 22.86 -5.47
CA PHE A 70 31.67 23.65 -4.87
C PHE A 70 32.18 24.98 -4.30
N ALA A 71 31.25 25.89 -3.98
CA ALA A 71 31.55 27.12 -3.26
C ALA A 71 31.41 26.90 -1.76
N LEU A 72 32.49 27.11 -1.00
CA LEU A 72 32.51 27.09 0.47
C LEU A 72 32.26 28.49 1.00
N THR A 73 31.25 28.66 1.84
CA THR A 73 31.00 29.91 2.57
C THR A 73 31.64 29.79 3.97
N ILE A 74 32.45 30.76 4.34
CA ILE A 74 33.13 30.82 5.64
C ILE A 74 32.61 32.03 6.40
N ASN A 75 32.04 31.84 7.57
CA ASN A 75 31.59 32.89 8.47
C ASN A 75 32.50 32.96 9.69
N GLY A 76 32.86 34.18 10.09
CA GLY A 76 33.80 34.42 11.15
C GLY A 76 33.92 35.89 11.53
N THR A 77 35.10 36.32 11.98
CA THR A 77 35.38 37.73 12.33
C THR A 77 36.77 38.12 11.89
N ASN A 78 37.00 39.44 11.80
CA ASN A 78 38.28 40.08 11.48
C ASN A 78 38.84 39.73 10.08
N PHE A 79 37.97 39.36 9.14
CA PHE A 79 38.39 39.17 7.75
C PHE A 79 38.71 40.51 7.09
N VAL A 80 39.72 40.52 6.26
CA VAL A 80 40.14 41.68 5.43
C VAL A 80 40.10 41.33 3.95
N ALA A 81 40.14 42.31 3.08
CA ALA A 81 40.07 42.11 1.64
C ALA A 81 41.19 41.19 1.07
N ALA A 82 42.31 41.08 1.77
CA ALA A 82 43.42 40.18 1.44
C ALA A 82 43.44 38.86 2.24
N SER A 83 42.36 38.53 2.95
CA SER A 83 42.21 37.22 3.63
C SER A 83 42.24 36.10 2.62
N MET A 84 42.95 35.04 2.94
CA MET A 84 43.07 33.83 2.14
C MET A 84 42.54 32.61 2.93
N VAL A 85 41.68 31.81 2.29
CA VAL A 85 41.25 30.54 2.83
C VAL A 85 42.30 29.48 2.56
N ASN A 86 42.58 28.66 3.56
CA ASN A 86 43.35 27.44 3.41
C ASN A 86 42.40 26.27 3.64
N PHE A 87 42.33 25.34 2.70
CA PHE A 87 41.47 24.14 2.73
C PHE A 87 42.37 22.91 2.62
N GLY A 88 42.60 22.23 3.78
CA GLY A 88 43.43 21.02 3.82
C GLY A 88 44.86 21.23 3.35
N GLY A 89 45.44 22.43 3.53
CA GLY A 89 46.79 22.77 3.08
C GLY A 89 46.88 23.44 1.68
N ALA A 90 45.77 23.44 0.93
CA ALA A 90 45.67 24.16 -0.36
C ALA A 90 45.05 25.55 -0.18
N ALA A 91 45.41 26.50 -1.04
CA ALA A 91 44.86 27.85 -1.06
C ALA A 91 43.89 28.04 -2.24
N PRO A 92 42.60 27.73 -2.08
CA PRO A 92 41.60 27.89 -3.13
C PRO A 92 41.35 29.39 -3.43
N ALA A 93 40.81 29.68 -4.62
CA ALA A 93 40.43 31.04 -4.98
C ALA A 93 39.41 31.58 -3.96
N THR A 94 39.84 32.61 -3.20
CA THR A 94 39.08 33.22 -2.12
C THR A 94 38.49 34.53 -2.56
N ARG A 95 37.22 34.78 -2.25
CA ARG A 95 36.51 36.05 -2.47
C ARG A 95 36.12 36.64 -1.11
N PHE A 96 36.53 37.89 -0.89
CA PHE A 96 36.07 38.68 0.25
C PHE A 96 34.65 39.17 0.03
N VAL A 97 33.74 38.90 0.98
CA VAL A 97 32.34 39.36 0.98
C VAL A 97 32.18 40.50 2.01
N SER A 98 32.65 40.26 3.23
CA SER A 98 32.63 41.23 4.35
C SER A 98 33.68 40.88 5.39
N SER A 99 33.83 41.73 6.42
CA SER A 99 34.70 41.45 7.58
C SER A 99 34.27 40.19 8.38
N THR A 100 33.10 39.63 8.06
CA THR A 100 32.52 38.43 8.74
C THR A 100 32.25 37.27 7.78
N GLN A 101 32.46 37.43 6.46
CA GLN A 101 32.19 36.40 5.49
C GLN A 101 33.18 36.37 4.32
N LEU A 102 33.64 35.18 4.00
CA LEU A 102 34.40 34.85 2.78
C LEU A 102 33.69 33.74 1.99
N THR A 103 33.96 33.63 0.71
CA THR A 103 33.64 32.46 -0.12
C THR A 103 34.91 31.94 -0.78
N ALA A 104 35.04 30.60 -0.87
CA ALA A 104 36.16 29.95 -1.55
C ALA A 104 35.64 28.92 -2.56
N ALA A 105 36.24 28.90 -3.75
CA ALA A 105 35.92 27.89 -4.77
C ALA A 105 36.77 26.64 -4.53
N ILE A 106 36.14 25.59 -4.00
CA ILE A 106 36.82 24.33 -3.73
C ILE A 106 36.72 23.43 -4.96
N PRO A 107 37.85 23.07 -5.61
CA PRO A 107 37.81 22.17 -6.75
C PRO A 107 37.61 20.71 -6.30
N GLY A 108 36.96 19.88 -7.16
CA GLY A 108 36.65 18.50 -6.83
C GLY A 108 37.86 17.64 -6.47
N TYR A 109 39.02 17.89 -7.03
CA TYR A 109 40.25 17.16 -6.67
C TYR A 109 40.71 17.38 -5.21
N SER A 110 40.26 18.47 -4.56
CA SER A 110 40.56 18.73 -3.13
C SER A 110 39.80 17.83 -2.16
N ILE A 111 38.79 17.17 -2.65
CA ILE A 111 37.96 16.21 -1.89
C ILE A 111 38.01 14.79 -2.52
N ALA A 112 39.10 14.45 -3.20
CA ALA A 112 39.24 13.16 -3.88
C ALA A 112 39.26 11.94 -2.93
N SER A 113 39.69 12.11 -1.68
CA SER A 113 39.82 11.03 -0.68
C SER A 113 39.04 11.37 0.60
N THR A 114 38.51 10.34 1.25
CA THR A 114 37.85 10.47 2.54
C THR A 114 38.78 10.97 3.63
N GLY A 115 38.25 11.74 4.58
CA GLY A 115 39.02 12.24 5.70
C GLY A 115 38.47 13.57 6.25
N THR A 116 39.23 14.16 7.16
CA THR A 116 38.91 15.47 7.72
C THR A 116 39.95 16.50 7.27
N LEU A 117 39.50 17.57 6.67
CA LEU A 117 40.34 18.66 6.19
C LEU A 117 40.14 19.89 7.08
N ALA A 118 41.25 20.49 7.52
CA ALA A 118 41.20 21.72 8.32
C ALA A 118 40.96 22.92 7.40
N VAL A 119 39.96 23.72 7.74
CA VAL A 119 39.71 25.02 7.09
C VAL A 119 40.16 26.13 8.00
N THR A 120 41.10 26.97 7.52
CA THR A 120 41.60 28.15 8.23
C THR A 120 41.56 29.37 7.33
N VAL A 121 41.58 30.54 7.91
CA VAL A 121 41.71 31.81 7.20
C VAL A 121 42.98 32.50 7.67
N THR A 122 43.79 32.96 6.74
CA THR A 122 45.02 33.73 7.03
C THR A 122 44.87 35.15 6.52
N ASN A 123 45.02 36.12 7.43
CA ASN A 123 45.22 37.50 7.10
C ASN A 123 46.71 37.75 6.88
N PRO A 124 47.12 38.72 6.01
CA PRO A 124 48.52 39.12 5.89
C PRO A 124 49.16 39.47 7.23
N ALA A 125 50.46 39.27 7.34
CA ALA A 125 51.19 39.46 8.62
C ALA A 125 50.96 40.83 9.30
N SER A 126 50.69 41.86 8.51
CA SER A 126 50.31 43.20 8.98
C SER A 126 48.85 43.27 9.48
N SER A 127 48.04 42.21 9.34
CA SER A 127 46.59 42.22 9.61
C SER A 127 46.11 41.03 10.45
N GLY A 128 47.01 40.36 11.17
CA GLY A 128 46.60 39.50 12.26
C GLY A 128 46.87 37.98 12.20
N GLY A 129 47.42 37.41 11.10
CA GLY A 129 47.85 35.99 11.05
C GLY A 129 46.72 34.99 10.74
N THR A 130 46.83 33.77 11.26
CA THR A 130 45.95 32.64 10.90
C THR A 130 44.91 32.34 11.97
N SER A 131 43.68 31.99 11.59
CA SER A 131 42.55 31.66 12.47
C SER A 131 42.69 30.30 13.14
N ASN A 132 41.75 30.01 14.06
CA ASN A 132 41.44 28.65 14.50
C ASN A 132 41.01 27.80 13.29
N PRO A 133 41.29 26.48 13.31
CA PRO A 133 40.77 25.56 12.30
C PRO A 133 39.32 25.17 12.58
N VAL A 134 38.55 24.99 11.51
CA VAL A 134 37.23 24.32 11.52
C VAL A 134 37.31 23.11 10.60
N ASN A 135 36.76 21.98 11.04
CA ASN A 135 36.84 20.74 10.30
C ASN A 135 35.80 20.67 9.18
N PHE A 136 36.27 20.31 8.00
CA PHE A 136 35.43 19.89 6.86
C PHE A 136 35.58 18.37 6.70
N THR A 137 34.47 17.63 6.65
CA THR A 137 34.49 16.17 6.55
C THR A 137 34.27 15.72 5.12
N VAL A 138 35.18 14.93 4.57
CA VAL A 138 34.99 14.21 3.31
C VAL A 138 34.59 12.78 3.65
N THR A 139 33.34 12.46 3.37
CA THR A 139 32.78 11.12 3.58
C THR A 139 33.00 10.24 2.35
N SER A 140 33.08 8.92 2.52
CA SER A 140 32.97 8.03 1.38
C SER A 140 31.62 8.25 0.71
N ALA A 141 31.56 8.22 -0.62
CA ALA A 141 30.35 7.78 -1.26
C ALA A 141 30.01 6.43 -0.58
N GLY A 142 28.85 6.31 0.04
CA GLY A 142 28.39 5.00 0.46
C GLY A 142 28.61 4.08 -0.72
N SER A 143 29.18 2.89 -0.52
CA SER A 143 29.39 1.95 -1.62
C SER A 143 28.03 1.67 -2.22
N SER A 144 27.69 2.33 -3.32
CA SER A 144 26.51 2.10 -4.11
C SER A 144 26.79 0.80 -4.85
N SER A 145 26.53 -0.34 -4.20
CA SER A 145 26.57 -1.62 -4.90
C SER A 145 25.48 -1.63 -5.98
N VAL A 146 25.68 -2.38 -7.03
CA VAL A 146 24.62 -2.69 -7.99
C VAL A 146 23.43 -3.23 -7.18
N PRO A 147 22.23 -2.62 -7.26
CA PRO A 147 21.10 -3.07 -6.49
C PRO A 147 20.60 -4.43 -6.98
N THR A 148 19.92 -5.17 -6.13
CA THR A 148 19.15 -6.36 -6.50
C THR A 148 17.67 -6.09 -6.28
N LEU A 149 16.86 -6.63 -7.17
CA LEU A 149 15.39 -6.52 -7.12
C LEU A 149 14.83 -7.90 -6.80
N ASP A 150 14.12 -8.02 -5.68
CA ASP A 150 13.60 -9.31 -5.20
C ASP A 150 12.11 -9.46 -5.56
N VAL A 151 11.33 -8.38 -5.36
CA VAL A 151 9.87 -8.41 -5.53
C VAL A 151 9.35 -7.04 -5.98
N ILE A 152 8.28 -7.06 -6.76
CA ILE A 152 7.46 -5.89 -7.12
C ILE A 152 6.01 -6.16 -6.74
N TYR A 153 5.32 -5.13 -6.21
CA TYR A 153 3.91 -5.19 -5.84
C TYR A 153 3.15 -3.97 -6.38
N PRO A 154 2.02 -4.21 -7.08
CA PRO A 154 1.58 -5.48 -7.65
C PRO A 154 2.52 -5.95 -8.76
N SER A 155 2.44 -7.25 -9.13
CA SER A 155 3.22 -7.81 -10.23
C SER A 155 2.51 -7.76 -11.59
N CYS A 156 1.26 -7.34 -11.61
CA CYS A 156 0.48 -7.16 -12.82
C CYS A 156 -0.63 -6.11 -12.64
N ALA A 157 -1.24 -5.68 -13.75
CA ALA A 157 -2.43 -4.84 -13.78
C ALA A 157 -3.26 -5.10 -15.04
N PRO A 158 -4.58 -4.81 -15.04
CA PRO A 158 -5.40 -4.79 -16.25
C PRO A 158 -4.99 -3.65 -17.17
N ALA A 159 -5.04 -3.89 -18.48
CA ALA A 159 -4.75 -2.88 -19.48
C ALA A 159 -5.83 -1.79 -19.51
N GLY A 160 -5.40 -0.53 -19.57
CA GLY A 160 -6.30 0.63 -19.75
C GLY A 160 -6.98 1.11 -18.46
N GLU A 161 -6.74 0.48 -17.33
CA GLU A 161 -7.18 0.97 -16.04
C GLU A 161 -6.16 1.92 -15.40
N GLN A 162 -6.57 2.69 -14.39
CA GLN A 162 -5.61 3.32 -13.51
C GLN A 162 -4.91 2.21 -12.72
N PHE A 163 -3.62 2.35 -12.52
CA PHE A 163 -2.84 1.47 -11.65
C PHE A 163 -3.35 1.67 -10.22
N VAL A 164 -4.37 0.89 -9.85
CA VAL A 164 -5.04 1.02 -8.56
C VAL A 164 -4.31 0.15 -7.54
N ASP A 165 -3.15 0.60 -7.13
CA ASP A 165 -2.79 0.44 -5.73
C ASP A 165 -3.30 1.72 -5.04
N SER A 166 -4.15 1.50 -4.15
CA SER A 166 -4.86 2.21 -3.12
C SER A 166 -4.74 3.69 -2.95
N VAL A 167 -3.66 4.32 -3.14
CA VAL A 167 -3.53 5.74 -2.79
C VAL A 167 -3.04 6.62 -3.94
N ASP A 168 -2.17 6.17 -4.86
CA ASP A 168 -1.57 7.09 -5.82
C ASP A 168 -0.93 6.48 -7.09
N ASN A 169 -1.42 5.40 -7.68
CA ASN A 169 -0.76 4.73 -8.83
C ASN A 169 0.68 4.25 -8.54
N GLN A 170 0.88 3.59 -7.42
CA GLN A 170 2.20 3.27 -6.89
C GLN A 170 2.58 1.80 -7.13
N LEU A 171 3.78 1.58 -7.63
CA LEU A 171 4.46 0.29 -7.66
C LEU A 171 5.43 0.23 -6.50
N THR A 172 5.21 -0.69 -5.57
CA THR A 172 6.17 -0.98 -4.50
C THR A 172 7.25 -1.93 -5.02
N VAL A 173 8.48 -1.58 -4.75
CA VAL A 173 9.66 -2.31 -5.20
C VAL A 173 10.51 -2.67 -3.98
N VAL A 174 10.78 -3.96 -3.79
CA VAL A 174 11.57 -4.47 -2.66
C VAL A 174 12.82 -5.17 -3.19
N GLY A 175 13.95 -4.95 -2.51
CA GLY A 175 15.25 -5.52 -2.89
C GLY A 175 16.36 -5.04 -1.98
N ASP A 176 17.59 -5.24 -2.37
CA ASP A 176 18.74 -4.86 -1.58
C ASP A 176 19.66 -3.87 -2.31
N GLY A 177 20.48 -3.16 -1.53
CA GLY A 177 21.49 -2.23 -2.03
C GLY A 177 20.92 -0.91 -2.54
N PHE A 178 19.68 -0.55 -2.20
CA PHE A 178 19.10 0.74 -2.56
C PHE A 178 19.77 1.89 -1.81
N VAL A 179 19.93 3.01 -2.49
CA VAL A 179 20.51 4.26 -1.95
C VAL A 179 19.49 5.39 -2.05
N ALA A 180 19.76 6.53 -1.41
CA ALA A 180 18.82 7.65 -1.37
C ALA A 180 18.38 8.17 -2.76
N ASP A 181 19.26 8.03 -3.76
CA ASP A 181 19.03 8.48 -5.14
C ASP A 181 18.71 7.30 -6.09
N SER A 182 18.30 6.14 -5.56
CA SER A 182 17.83 5.00 -6.37
C SER A 182 16.58 5.37 -7.15
N VAL A 183 16.53 4.96 -8.41
CA VAL A 183 15.41 5.25 -9.33
C VAL A 183 14.87 3.94 -9.90
N VAL A 184 13.56 3.76 -9.80
CA VAL A 184 12.86 2.67 -10.48
C VAL A 184 12.71 3.00 -11.97
N ARG A 185 12.98 2.03 -12.82
CA ARG A 185 12.84 2.13 -14.28
C ARG A 185 11.80 1.17 -14.80
N TRP A 186 10.95 1.68 -15.65
CA TRP A 186 9.92 0.97 -16.39
C TRP A 186 10.29 0.92 -17.85
N ASN A 187 10.56 -0.27 -18.38
CA ASN A 187 11.09 -0.47 -19.73
C ASN A 187 12.33 0.43 -20.01
N GLY A 188 13.22 0.54 -19.02
CA GLY A 188 14.43 1.35 -19.09
C GLY A 188 14.23 2.87 -18.89
N SER A 189 13.01 3.35 -18.74
CA SER A 189 12.69 4.77 -18.50
C SER A 189 12.46 5.06 -17.03
N ASP A 190 13.08 6.10 -16.50
CA ASP A 190 12.97 6.50 -15.10
C ASP A 190 11.54 6.85 -14.71
N ARG A 191 11.11 6.44 -13.51
CA ARG A 191 9.83 6.81 -12.91
C ARG A 191 10.06 7.63 -11.65
N PRO A 192 9.13 8.57 -11.31
CA PRO A 192 9.18 9.24 -10.03
C PRO A 192 9.24 8.20 -8.90
N THR A 193 10.30 8.24 -8.11
CA THR A 193 10.62 7.23 -7.10
C THR A 193 10.80 7.88 -5.74
N THR A 194 10.26 7.28 -4.70
CA THR A 194 10.42 7.68 -3.30
C THR A 194 10.74 6.46 -2.45
N SER A 195 11.34 6.65 -1.28
CA SER A 195 11.49 5.57 -0.29
C SER A 195 10.14 5.29 0.37
N ASN A 196 9.81 4.02 0.60
CA ASN A 196 8.64 3.62 1.38
C ASN A 196 8.85 3.70 2.91
N GLY A 197 9.98 4.29 3.36
CA GLY A 197 10.36 4.36 4.77
C GLY A 197 11.12 3.14 5.28
N SER A 198 11.25 2.09 4.48
CA SER A 198 12.11 0.93 4.74
C SER A 198 13.46 1.09 4.04
N ILE A 199 14.50 0.47 4.59
CA ILE A 199 15.85 0.49 4.00
C ILE A 199 15.92 -0.25 2.65
N ASN A 200 14.97 -1.18 2.42
CA ASN A 200 14.94 -2.10 1.28
C ASN A 200 13.71 -1.88 0.38
N GLY A 201 13.01 -0.75 0.50
CA GLY A 201 11.77 -0.51 -0.23
C GLY A 201 11.72 0.83 -0.93
N LEU A 202 11.27 0.82 -2.18
CA LEU A 202 11.00 2.00 -3.00
C LEU A 202 9.55 1.99 -3.48
N ILE A 203 9.03 3.17 -3.76
CA ILE A 203 7.72 3.39 -4.36
C ILE A 203 7.91 4.15 -5.67
N ALA A 204 7.39 3.64 -6.77
CA ALA A 204 7.44 4.27 -8.08
C ALA A 204 6.03 4.59 -8.60
N GLN A 205 5.88 5.77 -9.20
CA GLN A 205 4.64 6.20 -9.84
C GLN A 205 4.55 5.63 -11.26
N ILE A 206 3.52 4.78 -11.52
CA ILE A 206 3.24 4.20 -12.84
C ILE A 206 2.03 4.90 -13.43
N SER A 207 2.17 5.46 -14.63
CA SER A 207 1.09 6.20 -15.28
C SER A 207 0.10 5.27 -15.99
N ALA A 208 -1.15 5.72 -16.17
CA ALA A 208 -2.14 5.00 -16.97
C ALA A 208 -1.65 4.72 -18.41
N SER A 209 -0.79 5.57 -18.98
CA SER A 209 -0.19 5.33 -20.30
C SER A 209 0.83 4.20 -20.30
N ASP A 210 1.44 3.87 -19.17
CA ASP A 210 2.40 2.76 -19.05
C ASP A 210 1.72 1.40 -19.14
N ILE A 211 0.43 1.33 -18.77
CA ILE A 211 -0.39 0.11 -18.80
C ILE A 211 -1.59 0.21 -19.77
N ALA A 212 -1.55 1.13 -20.74
CA ALA A 212 -2.66 1.35 -21.67
C ALA A 212 -2.97 0.15 -22.57
N ALA A 213 -2.01 -0.73 -22.83
CA ALA A 213 -2.14 -1.90 -23.69
C ALA A 213 -1.58 -3.15 -23.01
N ALA A 214 -2.22 -4.29 -23.25
CA ALA A 214 -1.74 -5.58 -22.76
C ALA A 214 -0.34 -5.92 -23.27
N GLY A 215 0.46 -6.55 -22.41
CA GLY A 215 1.85 -6.90 -22.68
C GLY A 215 2.63 -7.13 -21.41
N THR A 216 3.92 -6.91 -21.48
CA THR A 216 4.81 -6.98 -20.30
C THR A 216 5.69 -5.74 -20.24
N ALA A 217 6.07 -5.36 -19.04
CA ALA A 217 7.09 -4.34 -18.80
C ALA A 217 8.21 -4.90 -17.94
N GLU A 218 9.44 -4.50 -18.25
CA GLU A 218 10.60 -4.80 -17.41
C GLU A 218 10.76 -3.71 -16.35
N VAL A 219 10.79 -4.12 -15.08
CA VAL A 219 11.05 -3.25 -13.93
C VAL A 219 12.47 -3.49 -13.45
N THR A 220 13.23 -2.42 -13.31
CA THR A 220 14.60 -2.44 -12.76
C THR A 220 14.79 -1.28 -11.79
N VAL A 221 15.80 -1.36 -10.94
CA VAL A 221 16.25 -0.24 -10.10
C VAL A 221 17.64 0.18 -10.54
N PHE A 222 17.87 1.47 -10.64
CA PHE A 222 19.14 2.06 -10.98
C PHE A 222 19.69 2.87 -9.81
N ASN A 223 20.90 2.54 -9.40
CA ASN A 223 21.71 3.37 -8.50
C ASN A 223 22.66 4.25 -9.30
N PRO A 224 22.74 5.55 -9.02
CA PRO A 224 23.67 6.44 -9.72
C PRO A 224 25.14 6.13 -9.38
N PRO A 225 26.10 6.58 -10.24
CA PRO A 225 27.52 6.52 -9.94
C PRO A 225 27.90 7.28 -8.66
N PRO A 226 29.07 6.98 -8.04
CA PRO A 226 30.03 5.95 -8.39
C PRO A 226 29.59 4.56 -7.88
N ASP A 227 30.12 3.49 -8.48
CA ASP A 227 29.89 2.08 -8.10
C ASP A 227 28.46 1.58 -8.15
N GLY A 228 27.51 2.39 -8.62
CA GLY A 228 26.12 2.00 -8.85
C GLY A 228 25.93 1.15 -10.10
N GLY A 229 24.72 1.02 -10.56
CA GLY A 229 24.35 0.27 -11.75
C GLY A 229 22.87 -0.07 -11.77
N THR A 230 22.47 -0.90 -12.74
CA THR A 230 21.07 -1.37 -12.87
C THR A 230 20.96 -2.77 -12.30
N SER A 231 19.89 -3.03 -11.55
CA SER A 231 19.54 -4.33 -10.96
C SER A 231 19.24 -5.39 -12.03
N ASN A 232 19.02 -6.64 -11.60
CA ASN A 232 18.24 -7.59 -12.36
C ASN A 232 16.85 -7.01 -12.68
N SER A 233 16.19 -7.50 -13.74
CA SER A 233 14.82 -7.13 -14.08
C SER A 233 13.82 -8.12 -13.47
N LEU A 234 12.64 -7.59 -13.07
CA LEU A 234 11.42 -8.35 -12.85
C LEU A 234 10.37 -7.96 -13.88
N THR A 235 9.59 -8.94 -14.29
CA THR A 235 8.53 -8.73 -15.29
C THR A 235 7.24 -8.30 -14.61
N PHE A 236 6.69 -7.18 -15.04
CA PHE A 236 5.33 -6.76 -14.74
C PHE A 236 4.41 -7.16 -15.89
N THR A 237 3.25 -7.78 -15.60
CA THR A 237 2.32 -8.27 -16.63
C THR A 237 1.12 -7.33 -16.76
N ILE A 238 0.80 -6.90 -17.99
CA ILE A 238 -0.37 -6.08 -18.30
C ILE A 238 -1.35 -6.96 -19.07
N THR A 239 -2.53 -7.24 -18.51
CA THR A 239 -3.47 -8.23 -19.03
C THR A 239 -4.72 -7.60 -19.63
N THR A 240 -5.36 -8.29 -20.59
CA THR A 240 -6.70 -7.94 -21.10
C THR A 240 -7.82 -8.78 -20.48
N GLY A 241 -7.49 -9.73 -19.63
CA GLY A 241 -8.43 -10.69 -19.04
C GLY A 241 -8.12 -11.01 -17.58
N ALA A 242 -8.88 -11.93 -17.03
CA ALA A 242 -8.74 -12.41 -15.67
C ALA A 242 -7.32 -12.93 -15.38
N VAL A 243 -6.74 -12.55 -14.26
CA VAL A 243 -5.37 -12.94 -13.87
C VAL A 243 -5.35 -14.15 -12.97
N TYR A 244 -6.25 -14.22 -12.00
CA TYR A 244 -6.49 -15.38 -11.11
C TYR A 244 -7.99 -15.63 -11.02
N PRO A 245 -8.63 -16.21 -12.10
CA PRO A 245 -10.08 -16.39 -12.12
C PRO A 245 -10.52 -17.34 -11.02
N GLN A 246 -11.48 -16.92 -10.23
CA GLN A 246 -12.00 -17.67 -9.08
C GLN A 246 -13.41 -18.19 -9.34
N THR A 247 -14.30 -17.32 -9.74
CA THR A 247 -15.70 -17.67 -10.01
C THR A 247 -16.19 -17.03 -11.29
N ILE A 248 -17.21 -17.63 -11.89
CA ILE A 248 -17.83 -17.14 -13.11
C ILE A 248 -19.36 -17.14 -12.97
N ALA A 249 -20.00 -16.09 -13.45
CA ALA A 249 -21.44 -16.03 -13.62
C ALA A 249 -21.78 -15.77 -15.10
N VAL A 250 -22.78 -16.48 -15.61
CA VAL A 250 -23.35 -16.21 -16.94
C VAL A 250 -24.66 -15.49 -16.74
N ASP A 251 -24.91 -14.45 -17.54
CA ASP A 251 -26.16 -13.73 -17.49
C ASP A 251 -27.33 -14.64 -17.98
N PRO A 252 -28.57 -14.42 -17.52
CA PRO A 252 -29.70 -15.29 -17.85
C PRO A 252 -30.04 -15.35 -19.36
N THR A 253 -29.56 -14.38 -20.14
CA THR A 253 -29.74 -14.38 -21.62
C THR A 253 -28.72 -15.23 -22.35
N GLY A 254 -27.66 -15.67 -21.64
CA GLY A 254 -26.54 -16.44 -22.22
C GLY A 254 -25.64 -15.62 -23.16
N LYS A 255 -25.70 -14.27 -23.10
CA LYS A 255 -24.89 -13.39 -23.94
C LYS A 255 -23.60 -12.92 -23.30
N PHE A 256 -23.58 -12.86 -21.99
CA PHE A 256 -22.46 -12.29 -21.24
C PHE A 256 -22.00 -13.23 -20.13
N ALA A 257 -20.70 -13.20 -19.87
CA ALA A 257 -20.09 -13.87 -18.74
C ALA A 257 -19.24 -12.86 -17.94
N TYR A 258 -19.29 -13.01 -16.62
CA TYR A 258 -18.56 -12.19 -15.67
C TYR A 258 -17.68 -13.10 -14.86
N VAL A 259 -16.39 -12.84 -14.89
CA VAL A 259 -15.38 -13.64 -14.17
C VAL A 259 -14.82 -12.81 -13.05
N MET A 260 -15.02 -13.28 -11.83
CA MET A 260 -14.37 -12.73 -10.65
C MET A 260 -12.91 -13.13 -10.63
N ASP A 261 -12.07 -12.16 -10.48
CA ASP A 261 -10.63 -12.25 -10.56
C ASP A 261 -10.02 -11.85 -9.21
N GLY A 262 -9.19 -12.70 -8.65
CA GLY A 262 -8.50 -12.45 -7.36
C GLY A 262 -7.42 -11.38 -7.43
N GLY A 263 -7.21 -10.78 -8.60
CA GLY A 263 -6.14 -9.80 -8.80
C GLY A 263 -4.75 -10.42 -8.93
N CYS A 264 -3.73 -9.58 -8.93
CA CYS A 264 -2.34 -10.00 -9.02
C CYS A 264 -1.77 -10.34 -7.65
N GLU A 265 -0.82 -11.28 -7.54
CA GLU A 265 -0.10 -11.53 -6.30
C GLU A 265 0.46 -10.23 -5.72
N GLY A 266 0.13 -9.94 -4.46
CA GLY A 266 0.47 -8.68 -3.80
C GLY A 266 -0.32 -7.45 -4.27
N GLY A 267 -1.31 -7.62 -5.16
CA GLY A 267 -2.21 -6.58 -5.62
C GLY A 267 -3.46 -6.50 -4.76
N THR A 268 -3.88 -5.28 -4.49
CA THR A 268 -5.07 -4.95 -3.71
C THR A 268 -6.29 -4.98 -4.60
N GLY A 269 -7.25 -5.80 -4.27
CA GLY A 269 -8.58 -5.79 -4.84
C GLY A 269 -8.79 -6.78 -5.99
N GLY A 270 -9.96 -7.41 -5.93
CA GLY A 270 -10.46 -8.22 -7.03
C GLY A 270 -10.96 -7.35 -8.19
N TYR A 271 -11.03 -7.96 -9.35
CA TYR A 271 -11.61 -7.37 -10.55
C TYR A 271 -12.72 -8.26 -11.09
N VAL A 272 -13.64 -7.68 -11.84
CA VAL A 272 -14.58 -8.44 -12.67
C VAL A 272 -14.23 -8.26 -14.13
N SER A 273 -13.72 -9.31 -14.74
CA SER A 273 -13.52 -9.38 -16.18
C SER A 273 -14.84 -9.70 -16.89
N MET A 274 -15.16 -8.97 -17.95
CA MET A 274 -16.43 -9.02 -18.67
C MET A 274 -16.25 -9.59 -20.07
N TYR A 275 -17.12 -10.50 -20.47
CA TYR A 275 -17.03 -11.18 -21.76
C TYR A 275 -18.37 -11.25 -22.46
N THR A 276 -18.35 -11.13 -23.79
CA THR A 276 -19.45 -11.64 -24.64
C THR A 276 -19.29 -13.13 -24.88
N ILE A 277 -20.40 -13.84 -24.99
CA ILE A 277 -20.44 -15.26 -25.34
C ILE A 277 -20.89 -15.38 -26.82
N ASN A 278 -20.07 -16.01 -27.66
CA ASN A 278 -20.46 -16.31 -29.02
C ASN A 278 -21.59 -17.37 -29.00
N PRO A 279 -22.80 -17.07 -29.52
CA PRO A 279 -23.95 -17.97 -29.40
C PRO A 279 -23.81 -19.27 -30.18
N THR A 280 -22.86 -19.35 -31.14
CA THR A 280 -22.64 -20.53 -31.95
C THR A 280 -21.52 -21.42 -31.43
N THR A 281 -20.43 -20.79 -30.95
CA THR A 281 -19.22 -21.51 -30.55
C THR A 281 -19.02 -21.59 -29.03
N GLY A 282 -19.73 -20.78 -28.25
CA GLY A 282 -19.51 -20.60 -26.82
C GLY A 282 -18.23 -19.84 -26.44
N ALA A 283 -17.48 -19.36 -27.47
CA ALA A 283 -16.22 -18.66 -27.22
C ALA A 283 -16.46 -17.33 -26.50
N LEU A 284 -15.58 -17.03 -25.55
CA LEU A 284 -15.57 -15.76 -24.79
C LEU A 284 -14.70 -14.73 -25.50
N ALA A 285 -15.21 -13.48 -25.60
CA ALA A 285 -14.43 -12.34 -26.07
C ALA A 285 -14.58 -11.19 -25.08
N SER A 286 -13.45 -10.59 -24.66
CA SER A 286 -13.44 -9.48 -23.70
C SER A 286 -14.27 -8.29 -24.22
N ILE A 287 -15.06 -7.68 -23.33
CA ILE A 287 -15.87 -6.49 -23.61
C ILE A 287 -15.06 -5.21 -23.44
N GLY A 288 -14.03 -5.24 -22.61
CA GLY A 288 -13.19 -4.09 -22.28
C GLY A 288 -12.32 -4.37 -21.05
N PRO A 289 -11.74 -3.35 -20.45
CA PRO A 289 -10.96 -3.55 -19.24
C PRO A 289 -11.84 -4.12 -18.11
N PRO A 290 -11.27 -4.92 -17.19
CA PRO A 290 -11.98 -5.40 -16.03
C PRO A 290 -12.42 -4.23 -15.14
N VAL A 291 -13.45 -4.42 -14.33
CA VAL A 291 -13.95 -3.40 -13.38
C VAL A 291 -13.47 -3.77 -11.99
N SER A 292 -12.86 -2.80 -11.28
CA SER A 292 -12.46 -3.00 -9.88
C SER A 292 -13.68 -3.24 -8.98
N THR A 293 -13.54 -4.17 -8.05
CA THR A 293 -14.61 -4.53 -7.10
C THR A 293 -14.54 -3.70 -5.80
N TYR A 294 -13.50 -2.87 -5.65
CA TYR A 294 -13.29 -2.01 -4.49
C TYR A 294 -13.54 -0.55 -4.80
N GLY A 295 -14.25 0.14 -3.87
CA GLY A 295 -14.27 1.60 -3.80
C GLY A 295 -13.00 2.11 -3.12
N TYR A 296 -12.57 3.33 -3.48
CA TYR A 296 -11.41 4.01 -2.92
C TYR A 296 -11.41 4.00 -1.37
N GLY A 297 -10.31 3.58 -0.75
CA GLY A 297 -10.01 3.91 0.64
C GLY A 297 -9.84 2.77 1.63
N VAL A 298 -9.43 1.58 1.23
CA VAL A 298 -9.01 0.53 2.17
C VAL A 298 -7.50 0.35 2.12
N ASP A 299 -6.86 0.52 3.27
CA ASP A 299 -5.44 0.32 3.51
C ASP A 299 -5.05 -1.17 3.44
N TYR A 300 -3.83 -1.44 3.11
CA TYR A 300 -3.27 -2.63 2.50
C TYR A 300 -2.67 -3.58 3.49
N GLY A 301 -3.10 -4.78 3.41
CA GLY A 301 -2.44 -5.95 3.96
C GLY A 301 -2.76 -7.15 3.08
N ASP A 302 -1.91 -8.10 3.06
CA ASP A 302 -1.87 -9.32 2.26
C ASP A 302 -3.24 -9.98 1.99
N GLY A 303 -3.77 -9.81 0.76
CA GLY A 303 -4.67 -10.78 0.18
C GLY A 303 -6.16 -10.61 0.45
N ILE A 304 -6.81 -9.59 -0.14
CA ILE A 304 -8.27 -9.58 -0.27
C ILE A 304 -8.67 -10.73 -1.20
N ASN A 305 -9.25 -11.77 -0.62
CA ASN A 305 -9.78 -12.88 -1.40
C ASN A 305 -11.10 -12.47 -2.03
N ALA A 306 -11.12 -12.43 -3.35
CA ALA A 306 -12.32 -12.35 -4.15
C ALA A 306 -13.25 -13.52 -3.78
N GLY A 307 -14.50 -13.22 -3.44
CA GLY A 307 -15.47 -14.24 -3.10
C GLY A 307 -16.19 -14.80 -4.34
N SER A 308 -17.30 -14.20 -4.71
CA SER A 308 -18.11 -14.64 -5.84
C SER A 308 -18.70 -13.48 -6.63
N VAL A 309 -19.01 -13.73 -7.90
CA VAL A 309 -19.87 -12.88 -8.71
C VAL A 309 -21.20 -13.58 -8.95
N THR A 310 -22.32 -12.87 -8.80
CA THR A 310 -23.66 -13.35 -9.13
C THR A 310 -24.41 -12.32 -9.97
N VAL A 311 -25.23 -12.78 -10.88
CA VAL A 311 -26.09 -11.97 -11.74
C VAL A 311 -27.55 -12.20 -11.31
N ASP A 312 -28.34 -11.13 -11.27
CA ASP A 312 -29.76 -11.24 -10.97
C ASP A 312 -30.52 -12.02 -12.06
N PRO A 313 -31.67 -12.65 -11.76
CA PRO A 313 -32.40 -13.47 -12.73
C PRO A 313 -32.90 -12.73 -13.97
N PHE A 314 -32.83 -11.41 -13.98
CA PHE A 314 -33.26 -10.57 -15.11
C PHE A 314 -32.10 -10.00 -15.93
N GLY A 315 -30.85 -10.28 -15.51
CA GLY A 315 -29.65 -9.78 -16.19
C GLY A 315 -29.46 -8.25 -16.11
N LYS A 316 -29.98 -7.62 -15.04
CA LYS A 316 -29.90 -6.17 -14.86
C LYS A 316 -28.81 -5.76 -13.89
N PHE A 317 -28.51 -6.59 -12.93
CA PHE A 317 -27.61 -6.29 -11.82
C PHE A 317 -26.61 -7.41 -11.60
N ALA A 318 -25.41 -7.06 -11.17
CA ALA A 318 -24.43 -8.00 -10.68
C ALA A 318 -23.97 -7.59 -9.28
N TYR A 319 -23.70 -8.58 -8.46
CA TYR A 319 -23.23 -8.44 -7.08
C TYR A 319 -21.95 -9.24 -6.90
N VAL A 320 -20.97 -8.64 -6.27
CA VAL A 320 -19.64 -9.22 -6.07
C VAL A 320 -19.28 -9.16 -4.61
N THR A 321 -18.99 -10.33 -4.03
CA THR A 321 -18.50 -10.42 -2.67
C THR A 321 -16.99 -10.29 -2.63
N ASN A 322 -16.48 -9.50 -1.71
CA ASN A 322 -15.06 -9.33 -1.42
C ASN A 322 -14.84 -9.62 0.06
N SER A 323 -14.10 -10.66 0.38
CA SER A 323 -13.71 -10.93 1.76
C SER A 323 -12.62 -9.94 2.19
N GLY A 324 -12.74 -9.42 3.42
CA GLY A 324 -11.72 -8.59 4.04
C GLY A 324 -10.41 -9.35 4.33
N ASP A 325 -9.38 -8.63 4.76
CA ASP A 325 -8.11 -9.23 5.17
C ASP A 325 -8.24 -9.94 6.52
N VAL A 326 -7.78 -11.20 6.57
CA VAL A 326 -7.77 -12.02 7.78
C VAL A 326 -6.65 -11.67 8.77
N TYR A 327 -5.67 -10.86 8.36
CA TYR A 327 -4.47 -10.59 9.14
C TYR A 327 -4.44 -9.21 9.79
N ASP A 328 -5.30 -8.28 9.39
CA ASP A 328 -5.34 -6.94 9.97
C ASP A 328 -6.49 -6.75 10.98
N TYR A 329 -6.23 -7.17 12.21
CA TYR A 329 -7.16 -7.08 13.34
C TYR A 329 -7.23 -5.66 13.91
N GLY A 330 -7.61 -4.65 13.15
CA GLY A 330 -7.77 -3.34 13.76
C GLY A 330 -8.09 -2.16 12.88
N ASP A 331 -7.80 -2.18 11.60
CA ASP A 331 -7.88 -1.01 10.74
C ASP A 331 -9.05 -0.99 9.74
N GLY A 332 -10.05 -1.88 9.92
CA GLY A 332 -11.34 -1.72 9.24
C GLY A 332 -11.39 -2.17 7.79
N ALA A 333 -10.53 -3.12 7.38
CA ALA A 333 -10.66 -3.80 6.10
C ALA A 333 -11.81 -4.84 6.14
N ASP A 334 -13.03 -4.35 6.44
CA ASP A 334 -14.25 -5.16 6.41
C ASP A 334 -14.52 -5.63 4.99
N GLY A 335 -14.97 -6.88 4.84
CA GLY A 335 -15.45 -7.39 3.57
C GLY A 335 -16.60 -6.55 3.01
N ALA A 336 -16.83 -6.63 1.72
CA ALA A 336 -17.80 -5.80 1.02
C ALA A 336 -18.62 -6.57 -0.01
N VAL A 337 -19.80 -6.05 -0.35
CA VAL A 337 -20.57 -6.46 -1.52
C VAL A 337 -20.64 -5.29 -2.48
N ALA A 338 -19.92 -5.39 -3.61
CA ALA A 338 -19.97 -4.41 -4.67
C ALA A 338 -21.20 -4.65 -5.57
N MET A 339 -21.85 -3.57 -5.97
CA MET A 339 -23.09 -3.58 -6.76
C MET A 339 -22.89 -2.91 -8.11
N TYR A 340 -23.42 -3.53 -9.15
CA TYR A 340 -23.29 -3.03 -10.52
C TYR A 340 -24.61 -3.11 -11.27
N THR A 341 -24.86 -2.16 -12.18
CA THR A 341 -25.82 -2.31 -13.26
C THR A 341 -25.14 -2.96 -14.47
N ILE A 342 -25.89 -3.78 -15.20
CA ILE A 342 -25.48 -4.44 -16.44
C ILE A 342 -26.09 -3.69 -17.63
N ASN A 343 -25.26 -3.26 -18.57
CA ASN A 343 -25.76 -2.74 -19.83
C ASN A 343 -26.27 -3.92 -20.70
N ALA A 344 -27.57 -3.99 -20.89
CA ALA A 344 -28.22 -5.11 -21.62
C ALA A 344 -27.77 -5.28 -23.08
N THR A 345 -27.13 -4.27 -23.67
CA THR A 345 -26.65 -4.32 -25.08
C THR A 345 -25.18 -4.71 -25.14
N THR A 346 -24.35 -4.19 -24.23
CA THR A 346 -22.89 -4.36 -24.28
C THR A 346 -22.37 -5.34 -23.25
N GLY A 347 -23.15 -5.65 -22.22
CA GLY A 347 -22.70 -6.43 -21.06
C GLY A 347 -21.80 -5.66 -20.08
N ALA A 348 -21.47 -4.40 -20.37
CA ALA A 348 -20.59 -3.61 -19.53
C ALA A 348 -21.21 -3.36 -18.15
N LEU A 349 -20.39 -3.50 -17.10
CA LEU A 349 -20.75 -3.21 -15.71
C LEU A 349 -20.51 -1.72 -15.41
N THR A 350 -21.44 -1.14 -14.65
CA THR A 350 -21.29 0.20 -14.08
C THR A 350 -21.53 0.11 -12.58
N SER A 351 -20.55 0.49 -11.77
CA SER A 351 -20.67 0.47 -10.31
C SER A 351 -21.79 1.41 -9.85
N THR A 352 -22.61 0.92 -8.92
CA THR A 352 -23.67 1.69 -8.24
C THR A 352 -23.38 1.88 -6.76
N GLY A 353 -22.29 1.34 -6.26
CA GLY A 353 -21.82 1.47 -4.89
C GLY A 353 -21.40 0.15 -4.26
N THR A 354 -21.01 0.22 -3.01
CA THR A 354 -20.64 -0.93 -2.19
C THR A 354 -21.42 -0.91 -0.88
N ILE A 355 -21.71 -2.09 -0.34
CA ILE A 355 -22.11 -2.25 1.07
C ILE A 355 -20.92 -2.85 1.79
N ASN A 356 -20.37 -2.10 2.72
CA ASN A 356 -19.36 -2.62 3.64
C ASN A 356 -20.06 -3.46 4.69
N GLY A 357 -19.47 -4.58 5.06
CA GLY A 357 -19.96 -5.41 6.13
C GLY A 357 -19.97 -4.59 7.42
N ASN A 358 -21.16 -4.15 7.83
CA ASN A 358 -21.35 -3.43 9.08
C ASN A 358 -21.45 -4.44 10.22
N CYS A 359 -20.38 -5.21 10.42
CA CYS A 359 -20.33 -6.23 11.47
C CYS A 359 -19.59 -5.68 12.69
N PRO A 360 -20.05 -5.96 13.91
CA PRO A 360 -19.19 -5.89 15.08
C PRO A 360 -18.25 -7.11 15.04
N GLY A 361 -17.18 -7.03 14.24
CA GLY A 361 -16.23 -8.11 13.97
C GLY A 361 -15.91 -8.24 12.48
N LEU A 362 -14.86 -9.00 12.16
CA LEU A 362 -14.39 -9.22 10.80
C LEU A 362 -15.46 -9.93 9.97
N CYS A 363 -15.87 -9.31 8.86
CA CYS A 363 -16.84 -9.89 7.92
C CYS A 363 -16.13 -10.42 6.69
N PHE A 364 -16.34 -11.71 6.42
CA PHE A 364 -15.79 -12.39 5.25
C PHE A 364 -16.93 -12.88 4.35
N PRO A 365 -17.55 -12.02 3.51
CA PRO A 365 -18.55 -12.45 2.57
C PRO A 365 -17.92 -13.33 1.50
N SER A 366 -18.25 -14.63 1.52
CA SER A 366 -17.67 -15.64 0.64
C SER A 366 -18.49 -15.87 -0.63
N SER A 367 -19.81 -15.80 -0.55
CA SER A 367 -20.72 -16.14 -1.65
C SER A 367 -22.00 -15.33 -1.55
N ALA A 368 -22.53 -14.89 -2.70
CA ALA A 368 -23.83 -14.25 -2.79
C ALA A 368 -24.72 -14.98 -3.80
N VAL A 369 -26.02 -14.98 -3.55
CA VAL A 369 -27.05 -15.46 -4.48
C VAL A 369 -28.25 -14.52 -4.49
N VAL A 370 -28.83 -14.31 -5.67
CA VAL A 370 -30.12 -13.60 -5.83
C VAL A 370 -31.22 -14.65 -5.95
N ASP A 371 -32.34 -14.46 -5.24
CA ASP A 371 -33.48 -15.33 -5.33
C ASP A 371 -34.12 -15.28 -6.72
N PRO A 372 -34.83 -16.34 -7.17
CA PRO A 372 -35.41 -16.37 -8.52
C PRO A 372 -36.44 -15.27 -8.82
N SER A 373 -37.00 -14.62 -7.80
CA SER A 373 -37.90 -13.47 -7.98
C SER A 373 -37.15 -12.14 -8.22
N GLY A 374 -35.82 -12.10 -8.01
CA GLY A 374 -34.98 -10.90 -8.09
C GLY A 374 -35.26 -9.87 -7.02
N LYS A 375 -35.95 -10.23 -5.93
CA LYS A 375 -36.31 -9.31 -4.84
C LYS A 375 -35.36 -9.37 -3.66
N PHE A 376 -34.70 -10.49 -3.48
CA PHE A 376 -33.88 -10.76 -2.32
C PHE A 376 -32.49 -11.25 -2.70
N ALA A 377 -31.50 -10.88 -1.89
CA ALA A 377 -30.15 -11.42 -1.99
C ALA A 377 -29.72 -11.98 -0.64
N TYR A 378 -28.98 -13.06 -0.68
CA TYR A 378 -28.43 -13.75 0.48
C TYR A 378 -26.92 -13.85 0.33
N VAL A 379 -26.19 -13.49 1.38
CA VAL A 379 -24.73 -13.48 1.40
C VAL A 379 -24.24 -14.37 2.54
N ALA A 380 -23.52 -15.43 2.22
CA ALA A 380 -22.80 -16.23 3.18
C ALA A 380 -21.62 -15.42 3.72
N ASN A 381 -21.54 -15.24 5.04
CA ASN A 381 -20.59 -14.36 5.68
C ASN A 381 -19.94 -15.04 6.91
N GLY A 382 -18.62 -15.17 6.88
CA GLY A 382 -17.82 -15.61 8.02
C GLY A 382 -17.51 -14.42 8.93
N GLU A 383 -17.49 -14.62 10.23
CA GLU A 383 -17.02 -13.62 11.20
C GLU A 383 -15.53 -13.82 11.52
N ASN A 384 -15.06 -15.05 11.41
CA ASN A 384 -13.69 -15.52 11.60
C ASN A 384 -13.66 -16.96 11.07
N PRO A 385 -12.59 -17.47 10.49
CA PRO A 385 -12.52 -18.86 10.02
C PRO A 385 -12.89 -19.92 11.06
N GLU A 386 -12.78 -19.61 12.35
CA GLU A 386 -13.05 -20.53 13.46
C GLU A 386 -14.37 -20.24 14.22
N SER A 387 -15.11 -19.16 13.89
CA SER A 387 -16.37 -18.80 14.54
C SER A 387 -17.58 -19.22 13.71
N ALA A 388 -18.74 -19.27 14.37
CA ALA A 388 -20.00 -19.44 13.67
C ALA A 388 -20.23 -18.24 12.75
N GLY A 389 -20.59 -18.52 11.49
CA GLY A 389 -20.90 -17.50 10.51
C GLY A 389 -22.36 -17.10 10.50
N SER A 390 -22.72 -16.27 9.55
CA SER A 390 -24.08 -15.79 9.34
C SER A 390 -24.44 -15.76 7.86
N VAL A 391 -25.75 -15.71 7.57
CA VAL A 391 -26.27 -15.31 6.27
C VAL A 391 -26.84 -13.91 6.40
N LEU A 392 -26.28 -12.96 5.65
CA LEU A 392 -26.84 -11.62 5.53
C LEU A 392 -27.99 -11.64 4.52
N MET A 393 -29.12 -11.03 4.87
CA MET A 393 -30.32 -10.99 4.04
C MET A 393 -30.59 -9.56 3.59
N TYR A 394 -30.90 -9.40 2.30
CA TYR A 394 -31.15 -8.08 1.70
C TYR A 394 -32.39 -8.10 0.81
N THR A 395 -33.11 -6.98 0.76
CA THR A 395 -34.03 -6.66 -0.33
C THR A 395 -33.27 -5.94 -1.45
N ILE A 396 -33.68 -6.18 -2.69
CA ILE A 396 -33.12 -5.58 -3.91
C ILE A 396 -34.08 -4.49 -4.40
N ASN A 397 -33.60 -3.28 -4.61
CA ASN A 397 -34.34 -2.24 -5.29
C ASN A 397 -34.40 -2.56 -6.79
N ALA A 398 -35.57 -2.85 -7.34
CA ALA A 398 -35.76 -3.29 -8.71
C ALA A 398 -35.36 -2.25 -9.79
N ALA A 399 -35.22 -0.97 -9.41
CA ALA A 399 -34.82 0.11 -10.33
C ALA A 399 -33.31 0.36 -10.33
N THR A 400 -32.68 0.21 -9.17
CA THR A 400 -31.26 0.61 -8.97
C THR A 400 -30.32 -0.54 -8.65
N GLY A 401 -30.84 -1.73 -8.29
CA GLY A 401 -30.07 -2.85 -7.79
C GLY A 401 -29.54 -2.67 -6.35
N ALA A 402 -29.85 -1.54 -5.71
CA ALA A 402 -29.35 -1.27 -4.36
C ALA A 402 -29.90 -2.27 -3.35
N LEU A 403 -29.01 -2.77 -2.50
CA LEU A 403 -29.31 -3.72 -1.43
C LEU A 403 -29.70 -2.96 -0.15
N THR A 404 -30.76 -3.42 0.52
CA THR A 404 -31.16 -2.93 1.84
C THR A 404 -31.24 -4.10 2.80
N SER A 405 -30.53 -4.03 3.93
CA SER A 405 -30.48 -5.14 4.92
C SER A 405 -31.88 -5.43 5.49
N VAL A 406 -32.19 -6.71 5.52
CA VAL A 406 -33.35 -7.29 6.21
C VAL A 406 -32.96 -7.82 7.58
N GLY A 407 -31.72 -8.23 7.75
CA GLY A 407 -31.17 -8.80 8.96
C GLY A 407 -30.15 -9.89 8.67
N THR A 408 -29.80 -10.64 9.72
CA THR A 408 -28.85 -11.77 9.66
C THR A 408 -29.45 -12.98 10.33
N ILE A 409 -29.01 -14.19 9.92
CA ILE A 409 -29.33 -15.45 10.61
C ILE A 409 -28.03 -16.28 10.76
N ALA A 410 -27.88 -16.92 11.91
CA ALA A 410 -26.71 -17.76 12.17
C ALA A 410 -26.67 -18.99 11.23
N THR A 411 -25.44 -19.40 10.88
CA THR A 411 -25.12 -20.62 10.14
C THR A 411 -24.03 -21.42 10.88
N GLY A 412 -23.48 -22.46 10.28
CA GLY A 412 -22.33 -23.20 10.83
C GLY A 412 -21.04 -22.41 10.73
N THR A 413 -19.93 -23.04 11.09
CA THR A 413 -18.60 -22.41 11.06
C THR A 413 -17.99 -22.45 9.65
N GLY A 414 -17.47 -21.32 9.19
CA GLY A 414 -16.83 -21.16 7.89
C GLY A 414 -17.82 -21.28 6.72
N PRO A 415 -18.87 -20.45 6.63
CA PRO A 415 -19.79 -20.48 5.50
C PRO A 415 -19.06 -20.13 4.20
N ALA A 416 -19.18 -21.03 3.21
CA ALA A 416 -18.42 -20.95 1.97
C ALA A 416 -19.27 -20.65 0.73
N SER A 417 -20.50 -21.21 0.67
CA SER A 417 -21.37 -21.05 -0.50
C SER A 417 -22.84 -21.03 -0.07
N VAL A 418 -23.65 -20.23 -0.76
CA VAL A 418 -25.10 -20.19 -0.59
C VAL A 418 -25.81 -20.45 -1.92
N ALA A 419 -26.85 -21.28 -1.90
CA ALA A 419 -27.73 -21.52 -3.04
C ALA A 419 -29.19 -21.40 -2.63
N VAL A 420 -30.03 -20.94 -3.54
CA VAL A 420 -31.50 -20.90 -3.41
C VAL A 420 -32.11 -21.90 -4.38
N ASP A 421 -33.17 -22.58 -3.97
CA ASP A 421 -33.88 -23.47 -4.86
C ASP A 421 -34.60 -22.69 -5.98
N PRO A 422 -34.87 -23.33 -7.14
CA PRO A 422 -35.47 -22.64 -8.28
C PRO A 422 -36.86 -22.03 -8.04
N ALA A 423 -37.57 -22.52 -7.00
CA ALA A 423 -38.86 -21.96 -6.61
C ALA A 423 -38.75 -20.77 -5.63
N GLY A 424 -37.56 -20.48 -5.10
CA GLY A 424 -37.36 -19.43 -4.11
C GLY A 424 -37.91 -19.70 -2.73
N ASN A 425 -38.07 -20.97 -2.38
CA ASN A 425 -38.65 -21.38 -1.10
C ASN A 425 -37.61 -21.76 -0.04
N PHE A 426 -36.42 -22.19 -0.49
CA PHE A 426 -35.40 -22.76 0.39
C PHE A 426 -34.01 -22.20 0.04
N ALA A 427 -33.20 -22.06 1.08
CA ALA A 427 -31.78 -21.73 0.94
C ALA A 427 -30.91 -22.75 1.67
N TYR A 428 -29.71 -22.99 1.09
CA TYR A 428 -28.76 -23.97 1.57
C TYR A 428 -27.37 -23.29 1.65
N VAL A 429 -26.69 -23.48 2.79
CA VAL A 429 -25.38 -22.86 3.03
C VAL A 429 -24.39 -23.94 3.47
N THR A 430 -23.31 -24.10 2.70
CA THR A 430 -22.20 -24.98 3.10
C THR A 430 -21.32 -24.29 4.14
N ASN A 431 -20.93 -25.06 5.16
CA ASN A 431 -20.06 -24.60 6.24
C ASN A 431 -18.78 -25.45 6.25
N SER A 432 -17.69 -24.88 5.75
CA SER A 432 -16.45 -25.61 5.43
C SER A 432 -15.73 -26.17 6.64
N VAL A 433 -15.88 -25.53 7.80
CA VAL A 433 -15.23 -25.92 9.05
C VAL A 433 -16.12 -26.83 9.91
N SER A 434 -17.42 -26.56 9.99
CA SER A 434 -18.35 -27.46 10.69
C SER A 434 -18.75 -28.71 9.87
N HIS A 435 -18.38 -28.76 8.59
CA HIS A 435 -18.62 -29.91 7.70
C HIS A 435 -20.08 -30.27 7.55
N ASP A 436 -20.94 -29.26 7.38
CA ASP A 436 -22.39 -29.45 7.23
C ASP A 436 -23.00 -28.47 6.22
N VAL A 437 -24.26 -28.64 5.92
CA VAL A 437 -25.10 -27.67 5.21
C VAL A 437 -26.19 -27.20 6.17
N SER A 438 -26.24 -25.87 6.37
CA SER A 438 -27.38 -25.22 7.02
C SER A 438 -28.52 -25.04 6.03
N MET A 439 -29.74 -25.37 6.45
CA MET A 439 -30.94 -25.36 5.63
C MET A 439 -31.95 -24.33 6.17
N TYR A 440 -32.61 -23.61 5.26
CA TYR A 440 -33.54 -22.53 5.61
C TYR A 440 -34.77 -22.56 4.70
N THR A 441 -35.92 -22.15 5.27
CA THR A 441 -37.07 -21.68 4.47
C THR A 441 -36.96 -20.20 4.22
N ILE A 442 -37.45 -19.74 3.07
CA ILE A 442 -37.50 -18.32 2.65
C ILE A 442 -38.94 -17.82 2.80
N ASN A 443 -39.11 -16.70 3.47
CA ASN A 443 -40.38 -15.98 3.47
C ASN A 443 -40.49 -15.17 2.17
N ALA A 444 -41.37 -15.56 1.26
CA ALA A 444 -41.53 -14.95 -0.07
C ALA A 444 -41.97 -13.47 -0.05
N THR A 445 -42.43 -12.95 1.09
CA THR A 445 -42.86 -11.54 1.23
C THR A 445 -41.73 -10.66 1.76
N THR A 446 -40.96 -11.19 2.73
CA THR A 446 -39.94 -10.38 3.45
C THR A 446 -38.51 -10.75 3.11
N GLY A 447 -38.28 -11.90 2.48
CA GLY A 447 -36.94 -12.45 2.24
C GLY A 447 -36.29 -13.04 3.50
N ALA A 448 -36.98 -13.02 4.64
CA ALA A 448 -36.42 -13.53 5.90
C ALA A 448 -36.24 -15.04 5.83
N LEU A 449 -35.06 -15.52 6.30
CA LEU A 449 -34.73 -16.92 6.42
C LEU A 449 -35.19 -17.44 7.79
N THR A 450 -35.68 -18.70 7.82
CA THR A 450 -35.93 -19.44 9.05
C THR A 450 -35.23 -20.78 8.98
N SER A 451 -34.37 -21.08 9.96
CA SER A 451 -33.63 -22.36 10.00
C SER A 451 -34.55 -23.57 10.14
N ILE A 452 -34.28 -24.58 9.35
CA ILE A 452 -34.92 -25.90 9.42
C ILE A 452 -33.94 -27.00 9.79
N GLY A 453 -32.71 -26.64 10.18
CA GLY A 453 -31.68 -27.54 10.68
C GLY A 453 -30.43 -27.58 9.84
N THR A 454 -29.58 -28.55 10.16
CA THR A 454 -28.30 -28.81 9.45
C THR A 454 -28.22 -30.26 9.04
N ILE A 455 -27.38 -30.56 8.05
CA ILE A 455 -27.08 -31.93 7.63
C ILE A 455 -25.59 -32.08 7.37
N ALA A 456 -24.98 -33.18 7.81
CA ALA A 456 -23.58 -33.45 7.59
C ALA A 456 -23.23 -33.67 6.12
N THR A 457 -22.00 -33.32 5.74
CA THR A 457 -21.40 -33.52 4.41
C THR A 457 -20.10 -34.32 4.53
N GLY A 458 -19.34 -34.43 3.45
CA GLY A 458 -17.91 -34.73 3.53
C GLY A 458 -17.13 -33.57 4.18
N THR A 459 -15.82 -33.72 4.32
CA THR A 459 -14.99 -32.70 4.98
C THR A 459 -14.62 -31.56 4.05
N GLY A 460 -14.71 -30.31 4.55
CA GLY A 460 -14.41 -29.11 3.82
C GLY A 460 -15.37 -28.82 2.66
N PRO A 461 -16.70 -28.72 2.89
CA PRO A 461 -17.64 -28.38 1.84
C PRO A 461 -17.41 -26.93 1.39
N VAL A 462 -17.25 -26.74 0.05
CA VAL A 462 -16.89 -25.43 -0.55
C VAL A 462 -17.97 -24.86 -1.47
N SER A 463 -18.84 -25.71 -2.02
CA SER A 463 -19.89 -25.24 -2.93
C SER A 463 -21.13 -26.11 -2.83
N VAL A 464 -22.30 -25.49 -2.97
CA VAL A 464 -23.58 -26.16 -3.09
C VAL A 464 -24.31 -25.73 -4.37
N ALA A 465 -24.88 -26.70 -5.08
CA ALA A 465 -25.72 -26.45 -6.24
C ALA A 465 -27.05 -27.21 -6.08
N VAL A 466 -28.15 -26.57 -6.49
CA VAL A 466 -29.48 -27.17 -6.58
C VAL A 466 -29.82 -27.41 -8.04
N ASP A 467 -30.37 -28.55 -8.38
CA ASP A 467 -30.78 -28.85 -9.76
C ASP A 467 -31.95 -27.95 -10.21
N PRO A 468 -32.11 -27.71 -11.51
CA PRO A 468 -33.14 -26.78 -12.02
C PRO A 468 -34.59 -27.24 -11.70
N ALA A 469 -34.81 -28.51 -11.34
CA ALA A 469 -36.11 -29.00 -10.93
C ALA A 469 -36.36 -28.88 -9.42
N GLY A 470 -35.37 -28.44 -8.63
CA GLY A 470 -35.45 -28.29 -7.19
C GLY A 470 -35.57 -29.64 -6.43
N LYS A 471 -35.08 -30.74 -7.05
CA LYS A 471 -35.21 -32.08 -6.47
C LYS A 471 -33.94 -32.59 -5.80
N PHE A 472 -32.80 -32.09 -6.24
CA PHE A 472 -31.52 -32.59 -5.78
C PHE A 472 -30.59 -31.45 -5.41
N ALA A 473 -29.73 -31.68 -4.40
CA ALA A 473 -28.63 -30.80 -4.05
C ALA A 473 -27.32 -31.59 -4.09
N TYR A 474 -26.26 -30.92 -4.53
CA TYR A 474 -24.91 -31.46 -4.66
C TYR A 474 -23.94 -30.55 -3.92
N VAL A 475 -23.07 -31.12 -3.12
CA VAL A 475 -22.07 -30.40 -2.32
C VAL A 475 -20.68 -30.93 -2.61
N THR A 476 -19.79 -30.09 -3.11
CA THR A 476 -18.38 -30.44 -3.30
C THR A 476 -17.61 -30.30 -1.99
N ASN A 477 -16.84 -31.32 -1.63
CA ASN A 477 -16.07 -31.40 -0.39
C ASN A 477 -14.56 -31.47 -0.72
N SER A 478 -13.84 -30.38 -0.49
CA SER A 478 -12.44 -30.24 -0.92
C SER A 478 -11.46 -31.11 -0.14
N ASN A 479 -11.72 -31.35 1.15
CA ASN A 479 -10.80 -32.11 2.00
C ASN A 479 -11.04 -33.64 1.93
N SER A 480 -12.30 -34.05 1.73
CA SER A 480 -12.60 -35.49 1.48
C SER A 480 -12.50 -35.90 0.03
N ASN A 481 -12.37 -34.95 -0.91
CA ASN A 481 -12.27 -35.17 -2.36
C ASN A 481 -13.46 -35.92 -2.93
N ASP A 482 -14.69 -35.59 -2.49
CA ASP A 482 -15.91 -36.20 -2.93
C ASP A 482 -17.04 -35.20 -3.15
N VAL A 483 -18.21 -35.66 -3.56
CA VAL A 483 -19.43 -34.87 -3.73
C VAL A 483 -20.56 -35.54 -2.94
N SER A 484 -21.01 -34.85 -1.88
CA SER A 484 -22.22 -35.29 -1.16
C SER A 484 -23.46 -34.97 -1.99
N MET A 485 -24.37 -35.95 -2.07
CA MET A 485 -25.58 -35.87 -2.89
C MET A 485 -26.83 -36.04 -2.00
N TYR A 486 -27.84 -35.22 -2.28
CA TYR A 486 -29.08 -35.18 -1.48
C TYR A 486 -30.31 -35.09 -2.36
N THR A 487 -31.42 -35.69 -1.90
CA THR A 487 -32.77 -35.32 -2.35
C THR A 487 -33.28 -34.15 -1.53
N ILE A 488 -34.05 -33.26 -2.16
CA ILE A 488 -34.74 -32.14 -1.52
C ILE A 488 -36.20 -32.51 -1.31
N ASN A 489 -36.69 -32.40 -0.09
CA ASN A 489 -38.13 -32.49 0.17
C ASN A 489 -38.79 -31.17 -0.28
N GLY A 490 -39.53 -31.20 -1.39
CA GLY A 490 -40.15 -30.02 -2.01
C GLY A 490 -41.17 -29.26 -1.16
N THR A 491 -41.60 -29.85 -0.01
CA THR A 491 -42.52 -29.17 0.92
C THR A 491 -41.80 -28.56 2.10
N THR A 492 -40.77 -29.21 2.61
CA THR A 492 -40.11 -28.83 3.86
C THR A 492 -38.71 -28.26 3.64
N GLY A 493 -38.10 -28.43 2.46
CA GLY A 493 -36.72 -28.07 2.15
C GLY A 493 -35.65 -28.97 2.77
N VAL A 494 -36.06 -29.98 3.55
CA VAL A 494 -35.11 -30.87 4.23
C VAL A 494 -34.35 -31.73 3.21
N LEU A 495 -33.03 -31.76 3.35
CA LEU A 495 -32.13 -32.60 2.57
C LEU A 495 -32.08 -34.01 3.15
N THR A 496 -32.09 -35.05 2.29
CA THR A 496 -31.88 -36.42 2.65
C THR A 496 -30.72 -37.01 1.84
N PRO A 497 -29.67 -37.56 2.48
CA PRO A 497 -28.50 -38.09 1.77
C PRO A 497 -28.88 -39.23 0.84
N ILE A 498 -28.25 -39.27 -0.33
CA ILE A 498 -28.38 -40.39 -1.30
C ILE A 498 -27.04 -40.98 -1.68
N GLY A 499 -25.94 -40.43 -1.17
CA GLY A 499 -24.59 -40.97 -1.37
C GLY A 499 -23.52 -39.85 -1.42
N THR A 500 -22.29 -40.28 -1.63
CA THR A 500 -21.09 -39.44 -1.89
C THR A 500 -20.36 -39.97 -3.10
#